data_76e2f39f8ad97ab7a5c7450b02767367
#
_entry.id   76e2f39f8ad97ab7a5c7450b02767367
#
_cell.length_a   1.000
_cell.length_b   1.000
_cell.length_c   1.000
_cell.angle_alpha   90.00
_cell.angle_beta   90.00
_cell.angle_gamma   90.00
#
_symmetry.space_group_name_H-M   'P 1'
#
loop_
_entity.id
_entity.type
_entity.pdbx_description
1 polymer ?
#
loop_
_entity_poly.entity_id
_entity_poly.type
_entity_poly.pdbx_seq_one_letter_code
_entity_poly.pdbx_strand_id
1 'polypeptide(L)'
;MSTPYFDLIREMRDAYNHRLRLVESARQRGIKPTARLFHTTGPTVRKWLRRYQQLGPSGLRERSRAPHHQPRQTAPEIERQVVELRKTLPTFGARRLVREFDLPLSHRALERIWRAHGLMPKRRRKYQRKQDLAAIKATWRLFQQISADTKDLDDIPHFWPQAQARGLPVVQYTARDVRSGLLFLAFAQRRSTGASAVFAARIQQHLARYGVSLRDLVWQTDNGGEFIGRHNPSGPRTGFPAALGSSQHVRIPPAAHTYQSDVETVHRLVEDEFFDLETFTSRGEFLAKAHTYQLYFNLVRPNSHKENQSPWQIIERLAPRSPLELCLLPPVFLDYYVNDAGGYDVPRLPYEADLPGEEVDSRVVGHSNDRSGLGDSAQLHISYFPGSRLCRHDGRTTSPKAVSGI
;
A
#
# COMPACT_ATOMS: atom_id res chain seq x y z
N MET A 1 -1.71 42.66 -27.92
CA MET A 1 -1.86 41.66 -26.87
C MET A 1 -0.47 41.14 -26.48
N SER A 2 -0.03 41.31 -25.25
CA SER A 2 1.28 40.81 -24.78
C SER A 2 1.18 39.30 -24.61
N THR A 3 2.10 38.56 -25.22
CA THR A 3 2.19 37.11 -25.07
C THR A 3 2.55 36.78 -23.63
N PRO A 4 1.80 35.89 -22.93
CA PRO A 4 2.13 35.50 -21.57
C PRO A 4 3.57 34.98 -21.46
N TYR A 5 4.25 35.31 -20.38
CA TYR A 5 5.67 34.99 -20.14
C TYR A 5 5.99 33.50 -20.35
N PHE A 6 5.12 32.60 -19.91
CA PHE A 6 5.32 31.16 -20.08
C PHE A 6 5.19 30.66 -21.53
N ASP A 7 4.36 31.31 -22.33
CA ASP A 7 4.25 30.98 -23.75
C ASP A 7 5.48 31.49 -24.50
N LEU A 8 6.00 32.65 -24.14
CA LEU A 8 7.24 33.16 -24.69
C LEU A 8 8.42 32.23 -24.39
N ILE A 9 8.56 31.73 -23.16
CA ILE A 9 9.62 30.79 -22.78
C ILE A 9 9.47 29.47 -23.54
N ARG A 10 8.25 28.96 -23.68
CA ARG A 10 7.97 27.71 -24.43
C ARG A 10 8.38 27.87 -25.89
N GLU A 11 8.02 28.98 -26.52
CA GLU A 11 8.39 29.26 -27.90
C GLU A 11 9.90 29.44 -28.07
N MET A 12 10.58 30.06 -27.12
CA MET A 12 12.05 30.24 -27.15
C MET A 12 12.80 28.90 -26.95
N ARG A 13 12.22 27.93 -26.25
CA ARG A 13 12.81 26.58 -26.06
C ARG A 13 12.62 25.67 -27.27
N ASP A 14 11.64 25.93 -28.14
CA ASP A 14 11.47 25.16 -29.36
C ASP A 14 12.53 25.55 -30.39
N ALA A 15 13.44 24.62 -30.64
CA ALA A 15 14.50 24.79 -31.60
C ALA A 15 14.01 25.10 -33.03
N TYR A 16 12.82 24.62 -33.41
CA TYR A 16 12.21 24.90 -34.71
C TYR A 16 11.77 26.37 -34.80
N ASN A 17 11.03 26.84 -33.81
CA ASN A 17 10.54 28.23 -33.77
C ASN A 17 11.69 29.22 -33.69
N HIS A 18 12.72 28.91 -32.89
CA HIS A 18 13.95 29.73 -32.84
C HIS A 18 14.63 29.84 -34.22
N ARG A 19 14.75 28.73 -34.95
CA ARG A 19 15.34 28.73 -36.32
C ARG A 19 14.48 29.46 -37.33
N LEU A 20 13.15 29.37 -37.21
CA LEU A 20 12.22 30.11 -38.05
C LEU A 20 12.40 31.62 -37.88
N ARG A 21 12.37 32.10 -36.66
CA ARG A 21 12.62 33.55 -36.35
C ARG A 21 14.00 34.02 -36.80
N LEU A 22 15.02 33.16 -36.66
CA LEU A 22 16.36 33.46 -37.16
C LEU A 22 16.37 33.64 -38.69
N VAL A 23 15.69 32.77 -39.44
CA VAL A 23 15.59 32.87 -40.89
C VAL A 23 14.78 34.09 -41.33
N GLU A 24 13.67 34.39 -40.67
CA GLU A 24 12.86 35.58 -40.90
C GLU A 24 13.64 36.85 -40.68
N SER A 25 14.35 36.95 -39.55
CA SER A 25 15.24 38.08 -39.25
C SER A 25 16.36 38.19 -40.27
N ALA A 26 16.94 37.10 -40.74
CA ALA A 26 18.01 37.12 -41.73
C ALA A 26 17.53 37.60 -43.10
N ARG A 27 16.28 37.33 -43.45
CA ARG A 27 15.66 37.82 -44.70
C ARG A 27 15.38 39.33 -44.65
N GLN A 28 15.02 39.85 -43.48
CA GLN A 28 14.69 41.28 -43.32
C GLN A 28 15.93 42.17 -43.06
N ARG A 29 16.87 41.72 -42.25
CA ARG A 29 17.97 42.51 -41.71
C ARG A 29 19.36 42.12 -42.24
N GLY A 30 19.44 40.97 -42.91
CA GLY A 30 20.71 40.43 -43.39
C GLY A 30 21.43 39.57 -42.36
N ILE A 31 22.51 38.91 -42.78
CA ILE A 31 23.20 37.86 -42.02
C ILE A 31 23.92 38.37 -40.78
N LYS A 32 24.70 39.49 -40.92
CA LYS A 32 25.51 40.02 -39.82
C LYS A 32 24.67 40.56 -38.66
N PRO A 33 23.63 41.42 -38.88
CA PRO A 33 22.75 41.89 -37.82
C PRO A 33 22.00 40.77 -37.10
N THR A 34 21.51 39.76 -37.86
CA THR A 34 20.83 38.59 -37.31
C THR A 34 21.76 37.75 -36.44
N ALA A 35 23.01 37.53 -36.87
CA ALA A 35 23.98 36.77 -36.07
C ALA A 35 24.23 37.44 -34.70
N ARG A 36 24.31 38.80 -34.68
CA ARG A 36 24.44 39.56 -33.41
C ARG A 36 23.18 39.46 -32.55
N LEU A 37 21.99 39.62 -33.15
CA LEU A 37 20.71 39.60 -32.44
C LEU A 37 20.42 38.24 -31.79
N PHE A 38 20.77 37.13 -32.46
CA PHE A 38 20.54 35.78 -31.98
C PHE A 38 21.75 35.19 -31.26
N HIS A 39 22.77 35.96 -30.95
CA HIS A 39 24.02 35.52 -30.29
C HIS A 39 24.62 34.27 -30.96
N THR A 40 24.65 34.25 -32.30
CA THR A 40 25.14 33.12 -33.10
C THR A 40 26.17 33.61 -34.14
N THR A 41 26.69 32.68 -34.94
CA THR A 41 27.68 32.98 -35.96
C THR A 41 27.06 33.17 -37.34
N GLY A 42 27.70 33.96 -38.21
CA GLY A 42 27.27 34.13 -39.59
C GLY A 42 27.14 32.82 -40.39
N PRO A 43 28.07 31.84 -40.26
CA PRO A 43 27.92 30.54 -40.88
C PRO A 43 26.65 29.79 -40.42
N THR A 44 26.27 29.89 -39.14
CA THR A 44 25.04 29.28 -38.61
C THR A 44 23.79 29.90 -39.27
N VAL A 45 23.75 31.23 -39.41
CA VAL A 45 22.63 31.90 -40.06
C VAL A 45 22.54 31.45 -41.54
N ARG A 46 23.68 31.42 -42.28
CA ARG A 46 23.71 30.96 -43.68
C ARG A 46 23.25 29.51 -43.82
N LYS A 47 23.64 28.64 -42.86
CA LYS A 47 23.22 27.24 -42.84
C LYS A 47 21.70 27.12 -42.78
N TRP A 48 21.04 27.82 -41.87
CA TRP A 48 19.58 27.73 -41.70
C TRP A 48 18.83 28.41 -42.85
N LEU A 49 19.35 29.55 -43.35
CA LEU A 49 18.80 30.24 -44.50
C LEU A 49 18.83 29.32 -45.75
N ARG A 50 19.98 28.70 -46.04
CA ARG A 50 20.13 27.73 -47.14
C ARG A 50 19.18 26.55 -47.01
N ARG A 51 19.05 25.97 -45.83
CA ARG A 51 18.13 24.85 -45.61
C ARG A 51 16.67 25.26 -45.81
N TYR A 52 16.30 26.44 -45.39
CA TYR A 52 14.96 26.98 -45.60
C TYR A 52 14.68 27.23 -47.06
N GLN A 53 15.65 27.77 -47.78
CA GLN A 53 15.54 28.02 -49.24
C GLN A 53 15.38 26.71 -50.03
N GLN A 54 16.08 25.66 -49.66
CA GLN A 54 16.06 24.37 -50.36
C GLN A 54 14.83 23.47 -50.00
N LEU A 55 14.41 23.49 -48.77
CA LEU A 55 13.45 22.54 -48.24
C LEU A 55 12.21 23.19 -47.60
N GLY A 56 12.13 24.53 -47.65
CA GLY A 56 11.07 25.26 -46.95
C GLY A 56 11.11 25.06 -45.41
N PRO A 57 9.97 25.18 -44.76
CA PRO A 57 9.87 25.02 -43.29
C PRO A 57 10.40 23.67 -42.77
N SER A 58 10.29 22.60 -43.58
CA SER A 58 10.80 21.27 -43.18
C SER A 58 12.32 21.22 -43.01
N GLY A 59 13.05 22.11 -43.70
CA GLY A 59 14.51 22.26 -43.59
C GLY A 59 14.98 22.72 -42.20
N LEU A 60 14.08 23.32 -41.39
CA LEU A 60 14.39 23.80 -40.03
C LEU A 60 14.24 22.71 -38.96
N ARG A 61 13.64 21.57 -39.29
CA ARG A 61 13.54 20.42 -38.40
C ARG A 61 14.91 19.81 -38.13
N GLU A 62 15.05 19.17 -36.98
CA GLU A 62 16.26 18.45 -36.63
C GLU A 62 16.42 17.21 -37.50
N ARG A 63 17.60 17.03 -38.06
CA ARG A 63 17.93 15.82 -38.83
C ARG A 63 18.50 14.77 -37.89
N SER A 64 18.29 13.51 -38.20
CA SER A 64 18.96 12.43 -37.51
C SER A 64 20.48 12.63 -37.51
N ARG A 65 21.09 12.44 -36.36
CA ARG A 65 22.55 12.44 -36.19
C ARG A 65 23.14 11.03 -36.25
N ALA A 66 22.30 10.03 -36.53
CA ALA A 66 22.77 8.67 -36.66
C ALA A 66 23.75 8.52 -37.83
N PRO A 67 24.80 7.74 -37.69
CA PRO A 67 25.74 7.43 -38.78
C PRO A 67 24.98 6.81 -39.95
N HIS A 68 25.34 7.22 -41.16
CA HIS A 68 24.76 6.63 -42.39
C HIS A 68 25.12 5.16 -42.58
N HIS A 69 26.28 4.76 -42.07
CA HIS A 69 26.73 3.37 -42.07
C HIS A 69 26.81 2.84 -40.64
N GLN A 70 26.09 1.77 -40.36
CA GLN A 70 25.99 1.12 -39.06
C GLN A 70 26.36 -0.37 -39.18
N PRO A 71 27.67 -0.71 -39.15
CA PRO A 71 28.13 -2.08 -39.41
C PRO A 71 27.60 -3.12 -38.40
N ARG A 72 27.11 -2.68 -37.24
CA ARG A 72 26.53 -3.54 -36.21
C ARG A 72 24.98 -3.53 -36.20
N GLN A 73 24.37 -3.04 -37.29
CA GLN A 73 22.92 -3.11 -37.43
C GLN A 73 22.47 -4.55 -37.62
N THR A 74 21.41 -4.95 -36.92
CA THR A 74 20.81 -6.28 -37.10
C THR A 74 20.32 -6.45 -38.54
N ALA A 75 20.56 -7.61 -39.13
CA ALA A 75 20.11 -7.90 -40.48
C ALA A 75 18.57 -7.80 -40.59
N PRO A 76 18.02 -7.26 -41.71
CA PRO A 76 16.59 -7.05 -41.85
C PRO A 76 15.74 -8.33 -41.68
N GLU A 77 16.31 -9.49 -42.06
CA GLU A 77 15.67 -10.81 -41.91
C GLU A 77 15.43 -11.16 -40.46
N ILE A 78 16.48 -10.96 -39.60
CA ILE A 78 16.42 -11.21 -38.17
C ILE A 78 15.46 -10.21 -37.49
N GLU A 79 15.46 -8.96 -37.96
CA GLU A 79 14.54 -7.96 -37.48
C GLU A 79 13.09 -8.34 -37.72
N ARG A 80 12.77 -8.80 -38.97
CA ARG A 80 11.44 -9.32 -39.32
C ARG A 80 11.04 -10.52 -38.46
N GLN A 81 11.95 -11.48 -38.27
CA GLN A 81 11.73 -12.64 -37.42
C GLN A 81 11.40 -12.25 -35.99
N VAL A 82 12.16 -11.32 -35.39
CA VAL A 82 11.94 -10.81 -34.03
C VAL A 82 10.58 -10.12 -33.89
N VAL A 83 10.16 -9.34 -34.90
CA VAL A 83 8.85 -8.67 -34.93
C VAL A 83 7.73 -9.70 -35.01
N GLU A 84 7.86 -10.73 -35.81
CA GLU A 84 6.85 -11.78 -35.97
C GLU A 84 6.75 -12.65 -34.69
N LEU A 85 7.88 -13.07 -34.14
CA LEU A 85 7.90 -13.77 -32.83
C LEU A 85 7.23 -12.96 -31.73
N ARG A 86 7.39 -11.63 -31.73
CA ARG A 86 6.72 -10.78 -30.75
C ARG A 86 5.21 -10.75 -30.90
N LYS A 87 4.70 -10.76 -32.13
CA LYS A 87 3.25 -10.80 -32.39
C LYS A 87 2.64 -12.14 -32.03
N THR A 88 3.33 -13.23 -32.37
CA THR A 88 2.87 -14.60 -32.10
C THR A 88 2.96 -14.99 -30.64
N LEU A 89 4.02 -14.53 -29.94
CA LEU A 89 4.32 -14.85 -28.52
C LEU A 89 4.40 -13.60 -27.65
N PRO A 90 3.30 -12.87 -27.46
CA PRO A 90 3.30 -11.57 -26.81
C PRO A 90 3.67 -11.61 -25.32
N THR A 91 3.61 -12.78 -24.69
CA THR A 91 3.94 -12.97 -23.29
C THR A 91 5.42 -13.29 -23.03
N PHE A 92 6.17 -13.66 -24.07
CA PHE A 92 7.57 -14.04 -23.94
C PHE A 92 8.46 -12.80 -23.77
N GLY A 93 9.34 -12.85 -22.77
CA GLY A 93 10.36 -11.81 -22.56
C GLY A 93 11.52 -11.95 -23.55
N ALA A 94 12.25 -10.84 -23.78
CA ALA A 94 13.37 -10.81 -24.73
C ALA A 94 14.44 -11.87 -24.47
N ARG A 95 14.82 -12.10 -23.20
CA ARG A 95 15.81 -13.12 -22.81
C ARG A 95 15.34 -14.54 -23.15
N ARG A 96 14.04 -14.80 -22.98
CA ARG A 96 13.44 -16.09 -23.27
C ARG A 96 13.44 -16.36 -24.79
N LEU A 97 13.00 -15.39 -25.59
CA LEU A 97 12.99 -15.52 -27.04
C LEU A 97 14.39 -15.77 -27.61
N VAL A 98 15.39 -15.01 -27.16
CA VAL A 98 16.78 -15.22 -27.61
C VAL A 98 17.25 -16.65 -27.35
N ARG A 99 16.94 -17.20 -26.16
CA ARG A 99 17.40 -18.54 -25.77
C ARG A 99 16.61 -19.67 -26.43
N GLU A 100 15.27 -19.54 -26.52
CA GLU A 100 14.43 -20.62 -27.06
C GLU A 100 14.45 -20.71 -28.58
N PHE A 101 14.72 -19.61 -29.27
CA PHE A 101 14.79 -19.56 -30.73
C PHE A 101 16.23 -19.38 -31.25
N ASP A 102 17.21 -19.50 -30.39
CA ASP A 102 18.65 -19.36 -30.71
C ASP A 102 18.96 -18.17 -31.62
N LEU A 103 18.38 -17.02 -31.29
CA LEU A 103 18.49 -15.82 -32.11
C LEU A 103 19.92 -15.25 -32.06
N PRO A 104 20.56 -14.93 -33.20
CA PRO A 104 21.92 -14.44 -33.29
C PRO A 104 22.03 -12.95 -32.87
N LEU A 105 21.38 -12.57 -31.78
CA LEU A 105 21.40 -11.20 -31.22
C LEU A 105 21.23 -11.21 -29.70
N SER A 106 21.69 -10.15 -29.07
CA SER A 106 21.49 -10.00 -27.62
C SER A 106 20.04 -9.59 -27.31
N HIS A 107 19.56 -9.94 -26.11
CA HIS A 107 18.24 -9.51 -25.63
C HIS A 107 18.06 -7.98 -25.65
N ARG A 108 19.14 -7.20 -25.45
CA ARG A 108 19.12 -5.73 -25.53
C ARG A 108 18.92 -5.25 -26.98
N ALA A 109 19.51 -5.94 -27.96
CA ALA A 109 19.29 -5.66 -29.37
C ALA A 109 17.85 -5.96 -29.76
N LEU A 110 17.29 -7.08 -29.28
CA LEU A 110 15.90 -7.47 -29.49
C LEU A 110 14.93 -6.43 -28.90
N GLU A 111 15.16 -5.97 -27.65
CA GLU A 111 14.33 -4.91 -27.06
C GLU A 111 14.42 -3.58 -27.80
N ARG A 112 15.55 -3.28 -28.42
CA ARG A 112 15.73 -2.09 -29.27
C ARG A 112 14.86 -2.17 -30.52
N ILE A 113 14.81 -3.35 -31.18
CA ILE A 113 13.91 -3.63 -32.32
C ILE A 113 12.46 -3.45 -31.89
N TRP A 114 12.03 -4.06 -30.78
CA TRP A 114 10.67 -3.89 -30.28
C TRP A 114 10.30 -2.43 -30.02
N ARG A 115 11.25 -1.63 -29.51
CA ARG A 115 11.03 -0.21 -29.25
C ARG A 115 10.89 0.58 -30.56
N ALA A 116 11.71 0.26 -31.58
CA ALA A 116 11.65 0.90 -32.89
C ALA A 116 10.31 0.62 -33.59
N HIS A 117 9.77 -0.60 -33.41
CA HIS A 117 8.47 -1.02 -34.01
C HIS A 117 7.26 -0.76 -33.09
N GLY A 118 7.42 -0.07 -31.95
CA GLY A 118 6.33 0.20 -31.02
C GLY A 118 5.76 -1.04 -30.31
N LEU A 119 6.49 -2.16 -30.33
CA LEU A 119 6.09 -3.47 -29.77
C LEU A 119 6.51 -3.70 -28.32
N MET A 120 7.07 -2.69 -27.67
CA MET A 120 7.37 -2.79 -26.25
C MET A 120 6.07 -3.05 -25.46
N PRO A 121 6.06 -4.08 -24.59
CA PRO A 121 4.91 -4.28 -23.73
C PRO A 121 4.68 -3.01 -22.93
N LYS A 122 3.50 -2.45 -23.03
CA LYS A 122 3.06 -1.44 -22.08
C LYS A 122 3.01 -2.14 -20.72
N ARG A 123 4.10 -2.04 -19.95
CA ARG A 123 4.05 -2.46 -18.55
C ARG A 123 2.93 -1.65 -17.90
N ARG A 124 1.79 -2.29 -17.67
CA ARG A 124 0.88 -1.78 -16.64
C ARG A 124 1.73 -1.72 -15.38
N ARG A 125 2.10 -0.52 -15.00
CA ARG A 125 2.89 -0.31 -13.79
C ARG A 125 2.11 -0.98 -12.66
N LYS A 126 2.79 -1.72 -11.76
CA LYS A 126 2.18 -2.22 -10.50
C LYS A 126 1.38 -1.11 -9.79
N TYR A 127 1.81 0.13 -9.97
CA TYR A 127 1.17 1.34 -9.49
C TYR A 127 -0.24 1.57 -10.08
N GLN A 128 -0.49 1.32 -11.35
CA GLN A 128 -1.80 1.54 -11.96
C GLN A 128 -2.82 0.49 -11.48
N ARG A 129 -2.39 -0.78 -11.34
CA ARG A 129 -3.22 -1.82 -10.71
C ARG A 129 -3.54 -1.52 -9.23
N LYS A 130 -2.59 -0.95 -8.48
CA LYS A 130 -2.85 -0.53 -7.10
C LYS A 130 -3.84 0.63 -7.02
N GLN A 131 -3.78 1.60 -7.94
CA GLN A 131 -4.75 2.68 -8.02
C GLN A 131 -6.14 2.18 -8.43
N ASP A 132 -6.22 1.28 -9.41
CA ASP A 132 -7.49 0.68 -9.86
C ASP A 132 -8.15 -0.10 -8.70
N LEU A 133 -7.37 -0.92 -7.96
CA LEU A 133 -7.84 -1.64 -6.78
C LEU A 133 -8.23 -0.70 -5.64
N ALA A 134 -7.49 0.36 -5.41
CA ALA A 134 -7.82 1.36 -4.39
C ALA A 134 -9.14 2.08 -4.71
N ALA A 135 -9.36 2.43 -6.00
CA ALA A 135 -10.60 3.02 -6.46
C ALA A 135 -11.80 2.07 -6.28
N ILE A 136 -11.64 0.78 -6.64
CA ILE A 136 -12.67 -0.24 -6.41
C ILE A 136 -12.99 -0.39 -4.92
N LYS A 137 -11.95 -0.55 -4.07
CA LYS A 137 -12.11 -0.67 -2.61
C LYS A 137 -12.74 0.58 -1.98
N ALA A 138 -12.53 1.75 -2.59
CA ALA A 138 -13.13 3.00 -2.15
C ALA A 138 -14.67 3.06 -2.35
N THR A 139 -15.24 2.23 -3.22
CA THR A 139 -16.70 2.12 -3.39
C THR A 139 -17.37 1.17 -2.41
N TRP A 140 -16.59 0.37 -1.67
CA TRP A 140 -17.13 -0.61 -0.73
C TRP A 140 -17.78 0.06 0.49
N ARG A 141 -18.75 -0.64 1.09
CA ARG A 141 -19.36 -0.21 2.36
C ARG A 141 -18.38 -0.50 3.52
N LEU A 142 -18.58 0.21 4.63
CA LEU A 142 -17.92 -0.14 5.90
C LEU A 142 -18.25 -1.58 6.28
N PHE A 143 -17.26 -2.32 6.74
CA PHE A 143 -17.39 -3.73 7.13
C PHE A 143 -17.95 -4.66 6.05
N GLN A 144 -17.86 -4.28 4.79
CA GLN A 144 -18.21 -5.18 3.69
C GLN A 144 -17.20 -6.33 3.59
N GLN A 145 -15.91 -6.04 3.82
CA GLN A 145 -14.87 -7.06 3.82
C GLN A 145 -13.83 -6.79 4.90
N ILE A 146 -13.55 -7.81 5.69
CA ILE A 146 -12.41 -7.89 6.59
C ILE A 146 -11.37 -8.83 5.98
N SER A 147 -10.15 -8.35 5.81
CA SER A 147 -9.01 -9.18 5.44
C SER A 147 -8.27 -9.61 6.71
N ALA A 148 -8.03 -10.90 6.86
CA ALA A 148 -7.31 -11.46 8.00
C ALA A 148 -6.11 -12.28 7.55
N ASP A 149 -5.03 -12.21 8.34
CA ASP A 149 -3.77 -12.89 8.07
C ASP A 149 -2.98 -13.09 9.37
N THR A 150 -1.98 -13.96 9.34
CA THR A 150 -1.05 -14.18 10.44
C THR A 150 0.37 -13.83 10.03
N LYS A 151 1.16 -13.31 10.97
CA LYS A 151 2.58 -13.03 10.79
C LYS A 151 3.38 -13.73 11.90
N ASP A 152 4.44 -14.44 11.52
CA ASP A 152 5.47 -14.86 12.46
C ASP A 152 6.32 -13.67 12.86
N LEU A 153 6.73 -13.61 14.12
CA LEU A 153 7.48 -12.50 14.72
C LEU A 153 8.94 -12.89 15.02
N ASP A 154 9.31 -14.13 14.70
CA ASP A 154 10.65 -14.67 14.94
C ASP A 154 11.70 -14.14 13.95
N ASP A 155 11.25 -13.55 12.84
CA ASP A 155 12.09 -12.90 11.83
C ASP A 155 12.42 -11.43 12.16
N ILE A 156 11.87 -10.85 13.25
CA ILE A 156 12.08 -9.45 13.65
C ILE A 156 13.29 -9.34 14.59
N PRO A 157 14.43 -8.80 14.12
CA PRO A 157 15.70 -8.85 14.88
C PRO A 157 15.65 -8.14 16.22
N HIS A 158 14.91 -7.02 16.33
CA HIS A 158 14.78 -6.27 17.58
C HIS A 158 13.85 -6.96 18.59
N PHE A 159 12.80 -7.61 18.11
CA PHE A 159 11.78 -8.25 18.94
C PHE A 159 12.18 -9.65 19.41
N TRP A 160 12.76 -10.46 18.53
CA TRP A 160 12.98 -11.90 18.76
C TRP A 160 13.76 -12.21 20.04
N PRO A 161 14.90 -11.56 20.37
CA PRO A 161 15.61 -11.81 21.63
C PRO A 161 14.76 -11.50 22.87
N GLN A 162 13.90 -10.49 22.80
CA GLN A 162 12.99 -10.13 23.87
C GLN A 162 11.89 -11.19 24.04
N ALA A 163 11.37 -11.69 22.95
CA ALA A 163 10.35 -12.74 22.93
C ALA A 163 10.86 -14.02 23.59
N GLN A 164 12.07 -14.46 23.23
CA GLN A 164 12.71 -15.62 23.85
C GLN A 164 12.97 -15.43 25.34
N ALA A 165 13.51 -14.29 25.76
CA ALA A 165 13.88 -14.03 27.14
C ALA A 165 12.67 -13.91 28.08
N ARG A 166 11.49 -13.52 27.57
CA ARG A 166 10.30 -13.18 28.39
C ARG A 166 9.07 -14.00 28.04
N GLY A 167 9.17 -14.98 27.15
CA GLY A 167 8.06 -15.81 26.71
C GLY A 167 6.95 -14.98 26.03
N LEU A 168 7.33 -13.95 25.26
CA LEU A 168 6.35 -13.14 24.52
C LEU A 168 5.77 -13.96 23.36
N PRO A 169 4.61 -13.56 22.82
CA PRO A 169 3.99 -14.27 21.69
C PRO A 169 4.86 -14.15 20.44
N VAL A 170 4.83 -15.18 19.60
CA VAL A 170 5.63 -15.25 18.38
C VAL A 170 4.79 -15.25 17.11
N VAL A 171 3.47 -15.21 17.24
CA VAL A 171 2.54 -15.09 16.12
C VAL A 171 1.59 -13.93 16.36
N GLN A 172 1.50 -13.04 15.39
CA GLN A 172 0.51 -11.98 15.32
C GLN A 172 -0.66 -12.41 14.45
N TYR A 173 -1.87 -12.25 14.95
CA TYR A 173 -3.12 -12.33 14.19
C TYR A 173 -3.59 -10.90 13.89
N THR A 174 -3.90 -10.66 12.63
CA THR A 174 -4.29 -9.34 12.13
C THR A 174 -5.59 -9.44 11.37
N ALA A 175 -6.55 -8.60 11.69
CA ALA A 175 -7.76 -8.42 10.89
C ALA A 175 -7.96 -6.93 10.60
N ARG A 176 -8.38 -6.63 9.38
CA ARG A 176 -8.52 -5.26 8.93
C ARG A 176 -9.77 -5.07 8.08
N ASP A 177 -10.62 -4.09 8.44
CA ASP A 177 -11.66 -3.63 7.53
C ASP A 177 -11.04 -2.95 6.31
N VAL A 178 -11.37 -3.42 5.13
CA VAL A 178 -10.76 -2.92 3.88
C VAL A 178 -11.16 -1.49 3.59
N ARG A 179 -12.39 -1.10 3.95
CA ARG A 179 -12.90 0.25 3.65
C ARG A 179 -12.32 1.32 4.56
N SER A 180 -12.44 1.18 5.86
CA SER A 180 -11.92 2.15 6.82
C SER A 180 -10.42 1.97 7.07
N GLY A 181 -9.96 0.74 7.05
CA GLY A 181 -8.63 0.36 7.48
C GLY A 181 -8.55 0.07 8.98
N LEU A 182 -9.69 -0.04 9.68
CA LEU A 182 -9.75 -0.38 11.10
C LEU A 182 -8.99 -1.67 11.37
N LEU A 183 -8.11 -1.64 12.35
CA LEU A 183 -7.18 -2.70 12.69
C LEU A 183 -7.57 -3.39 13.99
N PHE A 184 -7.57 -4.72 13.95
CA PHE A 184 -7.67 -5.58 15.12
C PHE A 184 -6.44 -6.48 15.20
N LEU A 185 -5.83 -6.55 16.37
CA LEU A 185 -4.66 -7.38 16.66
C LEU A 185 -4.99 -8.41 17.74
N ALA A 186 -4.37 -9.57 17.64
CA ALA A 186 -4.25 -10.54 18.72
C ALA A 186 -2.94 -11.32 18.56
N PHE A 187 -2.53 -12.05 19.58
CA PHE A 187 -1.23 -12.68 19.62
C PHE A 187 -1.31 -14.12 20.16
N ALA A 188 -0.41 -14.98 19.72
CA ALA A 188 -0.33 -16.38 20.16
C ALA A 188 1.11 -16.88 20.17
N GLN A 189 1.34 -18.01 20.86
CA GLN A 189 2.61 -18.74 20.78
C GLN A 189 2.68 -19.67 19.56
N ARG A 190 1.51 -20.03 19.01
CA ARG A 190 1.43 -20.93 17.85
C ARG A 190 0.28 -20.57 16.95
N ARG A 191 0.46 -20.82 15.67
CA ARG A 191 -0.65 -20.81 14.72
C ARG A 191 -1.54 -22.03 14.98
N SER A 192 -2.84 -21.78 15.18
CA SER A 192 -3.80 -22.87 15.32
C SER A 192 -5.18 -22.48 14.81
N THR A 193 -5.95 -23.49 14.43
CA THR A 193 -7.35 -23.29 14.00
C THR A 193 -8.24 -22.81 15.16
N GLY A 194 -7.91 -23.18 16.40
CA GLY A 194 -8.59 -22.67 17.59
C GLY A 194 -8.31 -21.17 17.82
N ALA A 195 -7.04 -20.76 17.72
CA ALA A 195 -6.67 -19.36 17.90
C ALA A 195 -7.32 -18.44 16.84
N SER A 196 -7.33 -18.86 15.58
CA SER A 196 -8.02 -18.11 14.51
C SER A 196 -9.54 -18.06 14.73
N ALA A 197 -10.14 -19.13 15.26
CA ALA A 197 -11.55 -19.18 15.60
C ALA A 197 -11.90 -18.20 16.74
N VAL A 198 -11.13 -18.19 17.82
CA VAL A 198 -11.28 -17.23 18.93
C VAL A 198 -11.17 -15.80 18.40
N PHE A 199 -10.15 -15.53 17.59
CA PHE A 199 -9.91 -14.21 17.02
C PHE A 199 -11.09 -13.71 16.19
N ALA A 200 -11.60 -14.56 15.29
CA ALA A 200 -12.74 -14.22 14.46
C ALA A 200 -14.03 -14.03 15.28
N ALA A 201 -14.35 -14.99 16.17
CA ALA A 201 -15.55 -14.95 17.00
C ALA A 201 -15.59 -13.67 17.86
N ARG A 202 -14.46 -13.30 18.46
CA ARG A 202 -14.34 -12.12 19.29
C ARG A 202 -14.58 -10.83 18.50
N ILE A 203 -14.00 -10.71 17.31
CA ILE A 203 -14.25 -9.55 16.44
C ILE A 203 -15.72 -9.51 16.00
N GLN A 204 -16.30 -10.64 15.64
CA GLN A 204 -17.70 -10.72 15.23
C GLN A 204 -18.66 -10.30 16.36
N GLN A 205 -18.45 -10.81 17.57
CA GLN A 205 -19.25 -10.40 18.73
C GLN A 205 -19.16 -8.89 18.96
N HIS A 206 -17.94 -8.34 18.89
CA HIS A 206 -17.69 -6.92 19.03
C HIS A 206 -18.42 -6.10 17.94
N LEU A 207 -18.28 -6.46 16.69
CA LEU A 207 -18.92 -5.78 15.56
C LEU A 207 -20.47 -5.85 15.65
N ALA A 208 -20.99 -7.04 15.98
CA ALA A 208 -22.44 -7.26 16.13
C ALA A 208 -23.03 -6.40 17.25
N ARG A 209 -22.33 -6.29 18.38
CA ARG A 209 -22.75 -5.42 19.51
C ARG A 209 -22.98 -3.98 19.09
N TYR A 210 -22.15 -3.48 18.18
CA TYR A 210 -22.26 -2.11 17.68
C TYR A 210 -23.02 -2.00 16.35
N GLY A 211 -23.87 -2.98 16.05
CA GLY A 211 -24.85 -2.91 14.98
C GLY A 211 -24.31 -3.21 13.57
N VAL A 212 -23.10 -3.78 13.46
CA VAL A 212 -22.57 -4.22 12.16
C VAL A 212 -23.26 -5.51 11.74
N SER A 213 -23.85 -5.52 10.53
CA SER A 213 -24.48 -6.71 9.95
C SER A 213 -23.46 -7.78 9.62
N LEU A 214 -23.47 -8.89 10.35
CA LEU A 214 -22.58 -10.01 10.09
C LEU A 214 -22.95 -10.80 8.83
N ARG A 215 -24.21 -10.77 8.38
CA ARG A 215 -24.65 -11.46 7.15
C ARG A 215 -24.02 -10.89 5.88
N ASP A 216 -23.76 -9.58 5.91
CA ASP A 216 -23.19 -8.85 4.78
C ASP A 216 -21.65 -8.80 4.84
N LEU A 217 -21.07 -9.33 5.92
CA LEU A 217 -19.62 -9.29 6.15
C LEU A 217 -18.93 -10.47 5.46
N VAL A 218 -17.91 -10.16 4.68
CA VAL A 218 -17.03 -11.13 4.03
C VAL A 218 -15.68 -11.14 4.75
N TRP A 219 -15.25 -12.31 5.21
CA TRP A 219 -13.89 -12.51 5.69
C TRP A 219 -13.02 -13.07 4.56
N GLN A 220 -11.95 -12.37 4.25
CA GLN A 220 -10.97 -12.79 3.27
C GLN A 220 -9.68 -13.21 3.98
N THR A 221 -9.23 -14.44 3.73
CA THR A 221 -7.96 -14.98 4.23
C THR A 221 -7.14 -15.58 3.10
N ASP A 222 -5.91 -15.92 3.38
CA ASP A 222 -5.14 -16.83 2.55
C ASP A 222 -5.60 -18.29 2.70
N ASN A 223 -4.81 -19.23 2.20
CA ASN A 223 -5.04 -20.66 2.33
C ASN A 223 -4.24 -21.27 3.50
N GLY A 224 -3.89 -20.49 4.52
CA GLY A 224 -3.21 -20.96 5.72
C GLY A 224 -4.02 -22.03 6.45
N GLY A 225 -3.34 -23.03 7.01
CA GLY A 225 -3.98 -24.15 7.70
C GLY A 225 -4.84 -23.70 8.89
N GLU A 226 -4.47 -22.61 9.52
CA GLU A 226 -5.20 -21.97 10.63
C GLU A 226 -6.57 -21.42 10.24
N PHE A 227 -6.78 -21.05 8.96
CA PHE A 227 -8.05 -20.52 8.45
C PHE A 227 -8.91 -21.54 7.74
N ILE A 228 -8.34 -22.66 7.30
CA ILE A 228 -9.09 -23.69 6.53
C ILE A 228 -9.91 -24.58 7.46
N GLY A 229 -9.43 -24.86 8.67
CA GLY A 229 -9.99 -25.85 9.55
C GLY A 229 -9.75 -27.28 9.03
N ARG A 230 -10.23 -28.29 9.75
CA ARG A 230 -10.24 -29.69 9.26
C ARG A 230 -11.24 -29.79 8.12
N HIS A 231 -10.76 -30.14 6.94
CA HIS A 231 -11.63 -30.39 5.78
C HIS A 231 -12.39 -31.70 5.97
N ASN A 232 -13.64 -31.58 6.38
CA ASN A 232 -14.59 -32.68 6.31
C ASN A 232 -15.72 -32.29 5.35
N PRO A 233 -15.73 -32.79 4.10
CA PRO A 233 -16.72 -32.39 3.10
C PRO A 233 -18.17 -32.64 3.53
N SER A 234 -18.40 -33.61 4.42
CA SER A 234 -19.72 -34.06 4.88
C SER A 234 -19.99 -33.73 6.35
N GLY A 235 -19.06 -33.08 7.05
CA GLY A 235 -19.18 -32.78 8.48
C GLY A 235 -19.44 -31.29 8.77
N PRO A 236 -19.74 -30.98 10.03
CA PRO A 236 -19.92 -29.60 10.45
C PRO A 236 -18.63 -28.78 10.24
N ARG A 237 -18.79 -27.50 9.93
CA ARG A 237 -17.65 -26.57 9.87
C ARG A 237 -16.98 -26.52 11.25
N THR A 238 -15.66 -26.54 11.28
CA THR A 238 -14.86 -26.42 12.50
C THR A 238 -13.85 -25.28 12.41
N GLY A 239 -13.33 -24.82 13.54
CA GLY A 239 -12.32 -23.76 13.60
C GLY A 239 -12.83 -22.43 13.06
N PHE A 240 -11.97 -21.73 12.32
CA PHE A 240 -12.26 -20.39 11.78
C PHE A 240 -13.58 -20.31 10.99
N PRO A 241 -13.87 -21.20 10.02
CA PRO A 241 -15.14 -21.14 9.27
C PRO A 241 -16.40 -21.33 10.14
N ALA A 242 -16.30 -22.07 11.24
CA ALA A 242 -17.42 -22.24 12.19
C ALA A 242 -17.61 -20.96 13.01
N ALA A 243 -16.53 -20.34 13.44
CA ALA A 243 -16.56 -19.11 14.22
C ALA A 243 -17.17 -17.91 13.47
N LEU A 244 -17.21 -17.96 12.15
CA LEU A 244 -17.79 -16.89 11.33
C LEU A 244 -19.33 -16.83 11.34
N GLY A 245 -20.01 -17.87 11.83
CA GLY A 245 -21.47 -17.87 11.94
C GLY A 245 -22.16 -17.52 10.62
N SER A 246 -22.85 -16.38 10.58
CA SER A 246 -23.58 -15.90 9.41
C SER A 246 -22.73 -15.17 8.39
N SER A 247 -21.47 -14.84 8.70
CA SER A 247 -20.55 -14.18 7.78
C SER A 247 -20.03 -15.13 6.71
N GLN A 248 -19.61 -14.58 5.58
CA GLN A 248 -19.05 -15.35 4.48
C GLN A 248 -17.52 -15.48 4.63
N HIS A 249 -16.98 -16.64 4.23
CA HIS A 249 -15.54 -16.86 4.14
C HIS A 249 -15.10 -17.00 2.68
N VAL A 250 -14.19 -16.14 2.25
CA VAL A 250 -13.60 -16.16 0.91
C VAL A 250 -12.09 -16.31 1.05
N ARG A 251 -11.55 -17.32 0.39
CA ARG A 251 -10.09 -17.53 0.33
C ARG A 251 -9.53 -16.92 -0.95
N ILE A 252 -8.36 -16.30 -0.86
CA ILE A 252 -7.68 -15.81 -2.05
C ILE A 252 -7.25 -16.98 -2.94
N PRO A 253 -7.28 -16.81 -4.27
CA PRO A 253 -6.73 -17.82 -5.18
C PRO A 253 -5.24 -18.06 -4.89
N PRO A 254 -4.74 -19.30 -5.04
CA PRO A 254 -3.32 -19.57 -4.89
C PRO A 254 -2.44 -18.62 -5.71
N ALA A 255 -1.34 -18.16 -5.14
CA ALA A 255 -0.39 -17.22 -5.73
C ALA A 255 -0.95 -15.80 -6.04
N ALA A 256 -2.14 -15.46 -5.54
CA ALA A 256 -2.76 -14.14 -5.75
C ALA A 256 -2.45 -13.14 -4.61
N HIS A 257 -1.19 -13.02 -4.21
CA HIS A 257 -0.71 -12.16 -3.10
C HIS A 257 -1.23 -10.71 -3.14
N THR A 258 -1.56 -10.19 -4.32
CA THR A 258 -2.08 -8.82 -4.46
C THR A 258 -3.42 -8.59 -3.76
N TYR A 259 -4.18 -9.64 -3.46
CA TYR A 259 -5.47 -9.55 -2.77
C TYR A 259 -5.31 -9.27 -1.27
N GLN A 260 -4.17 -9.65 -0.67
CA GLN A 260 -3.85 -9.40 0.75
C GLN A 260 -2.94 -8.20 1.00
N SER A 261 -2.63 -7.41 -0.04
CA SER A 261 -1.71 -6.26 0.07
C SER A 261 -2.05 -5.26 1.18
N ASP A 262 -3.29 -5.21 1.64
CA ASP A 262 -3.72 -4.34 2.74
C ASP A 262 -3.19 -4.86 4.09
N VAL A 263 -3.30 -6.17 4.34
CA VAL A 263 -2.82 -6.79 5.59
C VAL A 263 -1.30 -6.89 5.58
N GLU A 264 -0.68 -7.32 4.46
CA GLU A 264 0.79 -7.34 4.30
C GLU A 264 1.42 -5.96 4.56
N THR A 265 0.76 -4.89 4.08
CA THR A 265 1.21 -3.52 4.35
C THR A 265 1.14 -3.20 5.84
N VAL A 266 0.08 -3.63 6.52
CA VAL A 266 -0.08 -3.41 7.97
C VAL A 266 0.96 -4.20 8.76
N HIS A 267 1.25 -5.45 8.39
CA HIS A 267 2.31 -6.22 9.05
C HIS A 267 3.62 -5.46 9.09
N ARG A 268 4.04 -4.92 7.94
CA ARG A 268 5.26 -4.10 7.87
C ARG A 268 5.15 -2.82 8.70
N LEU A 269 3.98 -2.15 8.71
CA LEU A 269 3.80 -0.94 9.53
C LEU A 269 3.87 -1.24 11.02
N VAL A 270 3.28 -2.35 11.46
CA VAL A 270 3.37 -2.80 12.86
C VAL A 270 4.82 -3.15 13.22
N GLU A 271 5.55 -3.78 12.29
CA GLU A 271 6.97 -4.06 12.45
C GLU A 271 7.78 -2.77 12.60
N ASP A 272 7.72 -1.88 11.60
CA ASP A 272 8.49 -0.63 11.57
C ASP A 272 8.13 0.34 12.73
N GLU A 273 6.86 0.39 13.14
CA GLU A 273 6.34 1.40 14.07
C GLU A 273 6.16 0.89 15.50
N PHE A 274 6.17 -0.42 15.73
CA PHE A 274 5.96 -1.02 17.05
C PHE A 274 7.08 -1.99 17.42
N PHE A 275 7.28 -3.07 16.68
CA PHE A 275 8.24 -4.10 17.06
C PHE A 275 9.71 -3.65 17.02
N ASP A 276 10.07 -2.82 16.04
CA ASP A 276 11.43 -2.29 15.89
C ASP A 276 11.76 -1.16 16.87
N LEU A 277 10.75 -0.55 17.49
CA LEU A 277 10.93 0.60 18.36
C LEU A 277 10.75 0.27 19.85
N GLU A 278 9.90 -0.73 20.19
CA GLU A 278 9.49 -0.98 21.55
C GLU A 278 10.31 -2.06 22.24
N THR A 279 10.52 -1.88 23.52
CA THR A 279 11.08 -2.88 24.42
C THR A 279 10.03 -3.33 25.42
N PHE A 280 10.07 -4.60 25.83
CA PHE A 280 9.05 -5.20 26.68
C PHE A 280 9.67 -5.87 27.88
N THR A 281 9.17 -5.59 29.07
CA THR A 281 9.64 -6.19 30.33
C THR A 281 8.80 -7.40 30.73
N SER A 282 7.55 -7.47 30.29
CA SER A 282 6.61 -8.55 30.60
C SER A 282 5.55 -8.75 29.51
N ARG A 283 4.82 -9.88 29.57
CA ARG A 283 3.67 -10.16 28.71
C ARG A 283 2.54 -9.13 28.88
N GLY A 284 2.32 -8.67 30.13
CA GLY A 284 1.30 -7.65 30.42
C GLY A 284 1.64 -6.31 29.78
N GLU A 285 2.89 -5.87 29.91
CA GLU A 285 3.36 -4.63 29.27
C GLU A 285 3.30 -4.74 27.74
N PHE A 286 3.66 -5.88 27.19
CA PHE A 286 3.52 -6.14 25.76
C PHE A 286 2.08 -5.90 25.27
N LEU A 287 1.09 -6.50 25.93
CA LEU A 287 -0.31 -6.31 25.57
C LEU A 287 -0.78 -4.86 25.75
N ALA A 288 -0.39 -4.20 26.81
CA ALA A 288 -0.73 -2.80 27.06
C ALA A 288 -0.17 -1.89 25.96
N LYS A 289 1.10 -2.08 25.59
CA LYS A 289 1.73 -1.35 24.49
C LYS A 289 1.10 -1.68 23.13
N ALA A 290 0.80 -2.95 22.86
CA ALA A 290 0.12 -3.37 21.64
C ALA A 290 -1.29 -2.76 21.53
N HIS A 291 -2.02 -2.67 22.65
CA HIS A 291 -3.30 -1.97 22.69
C HIS A 291 -3.14 -0.46 22.41
N THR A 292 -2.18 0.18 23.06
CA THR A 292 -1.89 1.60 22.80
C THR A 292 -1.54 1.85 21.33
N TYR A 293 -0.71 0.98 20.72
CA TYR A 293 -0.40 1.06 19.29
C TYR A 293 -1.64 0.88 18.43
N GLN A 294 -2.49 -0.10 18.71
CA GLN A 294 -3.74 -0.32 17.96
C GLN A 294 -4.68 0.89 18.06
N LEU A 295 -4.82 1.49 19.25
CA LEU A 295 -5.59 2.73 19.44
C LEU A 295 -4.99 3.90 18.65
N TYR A 296 -3.68 4.09 18.71
CA TYR A 296 -3.00 5.10 17.87
C TYR A 296 -3.27 4.86 16.40
N PHE A 297 -3.13 3.63 15.93
CA PHE A 297 -3.36 3.25 14.53
C PHE A 297 -4.79 3.56 14.09
N ASN A 298 -5.78 3.22 14.94
CA ASN A 298 -7.19 3.35 14.61
C ASN A 298 -7.72 4.78 14.74
N LEU A 299 -7.22 5.55 15.70
CA LEU A 299 -7.81 6.86 16.04
C LEU A 299 -7.00 8.04 15.50
N VAL A 300 -5.68 7.91 15.43
CA VAL A 300 -4.79 9.05 15.22
C VAL A 300 -3.95 8.93 13.95
N ARG A 301 -3.43 7.74 13.65
CA ARG A 301 -2.46 7.53 12.58
C ARG A 301 -3.03 7.90 11.21
N PRO A 302 -2.44 8.89 10.48
CA PRO A 302 -2.90 9.23 9.15
C PRO A 302 -2.52 8.14 8.13
N ASN A 303 -3.44 7.78 7.25
CA ASN A 303 -3.20 6.85 6.17
C ASN A 303 -3.06 7.61 4.85
N SER A 304 -1.84 7.69 4.32
CA SER A 304 -1.54 8.40 3.07
C SER A 304 -2.31 7.88 1.84
N HIS A 305 -2.74 6.62 1.86
CA HIS A 305 -3.56 6.03 0.80
C HIS A 305 -5.07 6.27 0.97
N LYS A 306 -5.47 6.89 2.08
CA LYS A 306 -6.87 7.19 2.44
C LYS A 306 -6.99 8.67 2.84
N GLU A 307 -6.49 9.56 2.00
CA GLU A 307 -6.61 11.03 2.17
C GLU A 307 -6.01 11.54 3.49
N ASN A 308 -5.01 10.85 4.04
CA ASN A 308 -4.42 11.10 5.35
C ASN A 308 -5.41 11.03 6.52
N GLN A 309 -6.52 10.31 6.36
CA GLN A 309 -7.49 10.08 7.43
C GLN A 309 -7.11 8.84 8.24
N SER A 310 -7.40 8.87 9.55
CA SER A 310 -7.35 7.68 10.39
C SER A 310 -8.57 6.77 10.10
N PRO A 311 -8.51 5.47 10.46
CA PRO A 311 -9.67 4.58 10.36
C PRO A 311 -10.94 5.13 11.02
N TRP A 312 -10.83 5.72 12.21
CA TRP A 312 -11.97 6.34 12.89
C TRP A 312 -12.57 7.51 12.11
N GLN A 313 -11.75 8.43 11.61
CA GLN A 313 -12.23 9.56 10.81
C GLN A 313 -12.98 9.11 9.56
N ILE A 314 -12.60 7.98 8.96
CA ILE A 314 -13.31 7.39 7.83
C ILE A 314 -14.66 6.81 8.29
N ILE A 315 -14.69 6.09 9.43
CA ILE A 315 -15.92 5.53 9.99
C ILE A 315 -16.89 6.65 10.34
N GLU A 316 -16.44 7.65 11.08
CA GLU A 316 -17.23 8.80 11.49
C GLU A 316 -17.84 9.56 10.28
N ARG A 317 -17.05 9.74 9.22
CA ARG A 317 -17.52 10.37 7.98
C ARG A 317 -18.57 9.54 7.23
N LEU A 318 -18.38 8.21 7.15
CA LEU A 318 -19.25 7.33 6.37
C LEU A 318 -20.47 6.84 7.16
N ALA A 319 -20.38 6.76 8.46
CA ALA A 319 -21.42 6.32 9.37
C ALA A 319 -21.38 7.15 10.67
N PRO A 320 -21.86 8.41 10.66
CA PRO A 320 -21.71 9.36 11.79
C PRO A 320 -22.36 8.93 13.11
N ARG A 321 -23.22 7.90 13.06
CA ARG A 321 -23.85 7.33 14.27
C ARG A 321 -23.10 6.14 14.86
N SER A 322 -21.99 5.76 14.26
CA SER A 322 -21.15 4.66 14.79
C SER A 322 -20.52 5.09 16.10
N PRO A 323 -20.54 4.24 17.14
CA PRO A 323 -19.87 4.54 18.39
C PRO A 323 -18.35 4.39 18.25
N LEU A 324 -17.60 5.19 18.99
CA LEU A 324 -16.13 5.16 19.02
C LEU A 324 -15.61 3.81 19.50
N GLU A 325 -16.36 3.14 20.33
CA GLU A 325 -16.08 1.82 20.91
C GLU A 325 -15.80 0.75 19.84
N LEU A 326 -16.31 0.90 18.62
CA LEU A 326 -15.92 0.04 17.48
C LEU A 326 -14.41 -0.04 17.28
N CYS A 327 -13.66 1.00 17.66
CA CYS A 327 -12.22 1.08 17.51
C CYS A 327 -11.44 0.57 18.72
N LEU A 328 -12.13 0.24 19.84
CA LEU A 328 -11.50 0.07 21.16
C LEU A 328 -11.30 -1.41 21.57
N LEU A 329 -11.64 -2.40 20.75
CA LEU A 329 -11.45 -3.82 21.09
C LEU A 329 -9.97 -4.11 21.42
N PRO A 330 -9.59 -4.42 22.66
CA PRO A 330 -8.19 -4.62 23.01
C PRO A 330 -7.63 -5.92 22.43
N PRO A 331 -6.33 -6.01 22.11
CA PRO A 331 -5.69 -7.27 21.75
C PRO A 331 -5.65 -8.23 22.94
N VAL A 332 -5.56 -9.52 22.64
CA VAL A 332 -5.49 -10.60 23.65
C VAL A 332 -4.45 -11.64 23.27
N PHE A 333 -4.03 -12.44 24.25
CA PHE A 333 -3.31 -13.68 23.97
C PHE A 333 -4.31 -14.81 23.72
N LEU A 334 -4.33 -15.33 22.51
CA LEU A 334 -5.30 -16.32 22.07
C LEU A 334 -5.10 -17.68 22.71
N ASP A 335 -3.85 -18.01 23.10
CA ASP A 335 -3.52 -19.29 23.73
C ASP A 335 -4.30 -19.55 25.02
N TYR A 336 -4.72 -18.51 25.74
CA TYR A 336 -5.50 -18.66 26.96
C TYR A 336 -6.93 -19.16 26.75
N TYR A 337 -7.40 -19.15 25.52
CA TYR A 337 -8.77 -19.47 25.14
C TYR A 337 -8.88 -20.70 24.26
N VAL A 338 -7.78 -21.40 24.02
CA VAL A 338 -7.71 -22.63 23.24
C VAL A 338 -7.29 -23.77 24.17
N ASN A 339 -8.09 -24.83 24.22
CA ASN A 339 -7.74 -26.03 24.99
C ASN A 339 -6.94 -27.04 24.15
N ASP A 340 -6.29 -28.01 24.83
CA ASP A 340 -5.44 -29.03 24.21
C ASP A 340 -6.23 -29.97 23.27
N ALA A 341 -7.54 -30.08 23.46
CA ALA A 341 -8.42 -30.88 22.59
C ALA A 341 -8.83 -30.13 21.29
N GLY A 342 -8.36 -28.89 21.12
CA GLY A 342 -8.67 -28.05 19.95
C GLY A 342 -10.04 -27.35 20.03
N GLY A 343 -10.70 -27.41 21.19
CA GLY A 343 -11.83 -26.56 21.52
C GLY A 343 -11.37 -25.17 21.89
N TYR A 344 -12.28 -24.21 21.90
CA TYR A 344 -11.97 -22.84 22.29
C TYR A 344 -13.13 -22.17 23.03
N ASP A 345 -12.77 -21.25 23.93
CA ASP A 345 -13.70 -20.34 24.59
C ASP A 345 -13.49 -18.93 24.05
N VAL A 346 -14.56 -18.19 23.84
CA VAL A 346 -14.45 -16.80 23.42
C VAL A 346 -14.35 -15.92 24.67
N PRO A 347 -13.30 -15.09 24.83
CA PRO A 347 -13.18 -14.23 25.98
C PRO A 347 -14.34 -13.23 26.03
N ARG A 348 -14.88 -13.01 27.23
CA ARG A 348 -15.89 -11.96 27.44
C ARG A 348 -15.34 -10.63 26.98
N LEU A 349 -16.20 -9.83 26.37
CA LEU A 349 -15.83 -8.49 25.95
C LEU A 349 -15.67 -7.61 27.20
N PRO A 350 -14.72 -6.67 27.26
CA PRO A 350 -14.36 -5.94 28.47
C PRO A 350 -15.51 -5.06 29.03
N TYR A 351 -16.55 -4.83 28.27
CA TYR A 351 -17.75 -4.07 28.64
C TYR A 351 -18.95 -4.94 29.05
N GLU A 352 -18.80 -6.28 29.12
CA GLU A 352 -19.88 -7.18 29.56
C GLU A 352 -19.99 -7.28 31.08
N ALA A 353 -19.02 -6.74 31.80
CA ALA A 353 -19.00 -6.75 33.26
C ALA A 353 -19.99 -5.76 33.90
N ASP A 354 -20.53 -4.79 33.13
CA ASP A 354 -21.29 -3.66 33.65
C ASP A 354 -22.81 -3.72 33.32
N LEU A 355 -23.32 -4.84 32.83
CA LEU A 355 -24.76 -5.00 32.62
C LEU A 355 -25.41 -5.59 33.87
N PRO A 356 -26.30 -4.88 34.59
CA PRO A 356 -27.05 -5.45 35.69
C PRO A 356 -28.09 -6.41 35.16
N GLY A 357 -27.97 -7.70 35.55
CA GLY A 357 -29.08 -8.64 35.60
C GLY A 357 -29.34 -9.47 34.34
N GLU A 358 -28.58 -10.57 34.18
CA GLU A 358 -29.13 -11.89 33.89
C GLU A 358 -28.43 -12.88 34.84
N GLU A 359 -29.18 -13.40 35.83
CA GLU A 359 -28.74 -14.52 36.64
C GLU A 359 -28.53 -15.74 35.73
N VAL A 360 -27.28 -16.02 35.40
CA VAL A 360 -26.89 -17.30 34.79
C VAL A 360 -26.69 -18.30 35.91
N ASP A 361 -27.57 -19.30 35.94
CA ASP A 361 -27.54 -20.46 36.81
C ASP A 361 -26.14 -21.06 36.93
N SER A 362 -25.53 -20.83 38.09
CA SER A 362 -24.21 -21.29 38.44
C SER A 362 -24.23 -22.75 38.90
N ARG A 363 -24.33 -23.69 37.96
CA ARG A 363 -24.01 -25.11 38.21
C ARG A 363 -23.13 -25.62 37.10
N VAL A 364 -21.82 -25.54 37.30
CA VAL A 364 -20.80 -26.54 37.05
C VAL A 364 -19.40 -25.95 37.44
N VAL A 365 -19.02 -26.23 38.67
CA VAL A 365 -17.73 -26.78 39.19
C VAL A 365 -16.43 -26.08 38.78
N GLY A 366 -15.74 -25.41 39.67
CA GLY A 366 -14.96 -25.95 40.79
C GLY A 366 -13.45 -25.77 40.58
N HIS A 367 -12.85 -24.98 41.45
CA HIS A 367 -11.41 -24.85 41.83
C HIS A 367 -10.51 -24.10 40.83
N SER A 368 -9.77 -23.14 41.26
CA SER A 368 -9.21 -22.69 42.56
C SER A 368 -8.78 -21.22 42.51
N ASN A 369 -8.86 -20.63 43.66
CA ASN A 369 -8.40 -19.30 44.07
C ASN A 369 -7.02 -18.91 43.52
N ASP A 370 -6.92 -17.72 42.96
CA ASP A 370 -6.04 -16.72 43.58
C ASP A 370 -6.58 -15.31 43.28
N ARG A 371 -7.03 -14.66 44.37
CA ARG A 371 -7.43 -13.25 44.36
C ARG A 371 -6.25 -12.46 44.93
N SER A 372 -5.67 -11.58 44.15
CA SER A 372 -5.12 -10.31 44.66
C SER A 372 -5.08 -9.24 43.60
N GLY A 373 -5.90 -8.23 43.77
CA GLY A 373 -5.61 -6.83 43.50
C GLY A 373 -5.73 -6.33 42.09
N LEU A 374 -6.91 -5.83 41.72
CA LEU A 374 -7.04 -4.73 40.77
C LEU A 374 -8.32 -3.94 41.14
N GLY A 375 -8.18 -3.02 42.08
CA GLY A 375 -8.99 -1.81 42.13
C GLY A 375 -8.13 -0.70 41.58
N ASP A 376 -8.64 -0.02 40.58
CA ASP A 376 -8.76 1.43 40.53
C ASP A 376 -9.04 1.86 39.06
N SER A 377 -9.97 2.77 38.94
CA SER A 377 -10.40 3.49 37.79
C SER A 377 -9.20 3.96 36.93
N ALA A 378 -9.04 3.36 35.75
CA ALA A 378 -8.07 3.78 34.75
C ALA A 378 -8.53 5.08 34.10
N GLN A 379 -8.12 6.23 34.61
CA GLN A 379 -8.02 7.43 33.80
C GLN A 379 -7.02 7.19 32.66
N LEU A 380 -7.49 7.30 31.43
CA LEU A 380 -6.68 7.21 30.22
C LEU A 380 -5.64 8.33 30.21
N HIS A 381 -4.46 8.09 30.76
CA HIS A 381 -3.29 8.90 30.49
C HIS A 381 -2.68 8.42 29.16
N ILE A 382 -2.93 9.18 28.09
CA ILE A 382 -2.22 9.03 26.83
C ILE A 382 -0.81 9.60 27.06
N SER A 383 0.11 8.75 27.46
CA SER A 383 1.52 9.11 27.50
C SER A 383 2.08 9.11 26.08
N TYR A 384 2.70 10.21 25.70
CA TYR A 384 3.34 10.47 24.42
C TYR A 384 4.33 9.37 24.03
N PHE A 385 4.24 8.89 22.77
CA PHE A 385 5.28 8.10 22.14
C PHE A 385 6.54 8.96 21.92
N PRO A 386 7.73 8.54 22.37
CA PRO A 386 8.97 9.22 22.02
C PRO A 386 9.35 8.88 20.57
N GLY A 387 8.98 9.74 19.64
CA GLY A 387 9.32 9.57 18.22
C GLY A 387 8.50 10.39 17.23
N SER A 388 7.35 10.90 17.63
CA SER A 388 6.56 11.78 16.77
C SER A 388 7.09 13.22 16.86
N ARG A 389 7.94 13.61 15.89
CA ARG A 389 8.19 15.05 15.64
C ARG A 389 6.90 15.65 15.09
N LEU A 390 6.14 16.27 15.97
CA LEU A 390 5.11 17.22 15.58
C LEU A 390 5.81 18.43 14.94
N CYS A 391 5.66 18.59 13.62
CA CYS A 391 5.90 19.88 12.99
C CYS A 391 4.90 20.87 13.57
N ARG A 392 5.38 21.69 14.52
CA ARG A 392 4.65 22.89 14.91
C ARG A 392 4.68 23.86 13.75
N HIS A 393 3.54 24.09 13.14
CA HIS A 393 3.31 25.30 12.37
C HIS A 393 3.24 26.47 13.36
N ASP A 394 4.41 27.12 13.59
CA ASP A 394 4.43 28.42 14.24
C ASP A 394 3.86 29.45 13.24
N GLY A 395 2.62 29.84 13.48
CA GLY A 395 2.00 30.98 12.83
C GLY A 395 2.71 32.28 13.26
N ARG A 396 3.76 32.67 12.55
CA ARG A 396 4.27 34.02 12.58
C ARG A 396 3.86 34.72 11.32
N THR A 397 2.81 35.52 11.43
CA THR A 397 2.51 36.63 10.54
C THR A 397 3.66 37.64 10.60
N THR A 398 4.48 37.66 9.57
CA THR A 398 5.41 38.77 9.36
C THR A 398 4.76 39.77 8.43
N SER A 399 4.38 40.91 8.99
CA SER A 399 4.05 42.14 8.24
C SER A 399 5.23 42.60 7.36
N PRO A 400 4.99 43.10 6.15
CA PRO A 400 6.05 43.62 5.32
C PRO A 400 6.52 44.96 5.87
N LYS A 401 7.79 45.09 6.22
CA LYS A 401 8.45 46.37 6.43
C LYS A 401 8.79 47.01 5.07
N ALA A 402 8.25 48.21 4.89
CA ALA A 402 8.68 49.15 3.85
C ALA A 402 10.18 49.42 3.98
N VAL A 403 10.90 49.30 2.88
CA VAL A 403 12.26 49.84 2.76
C VAL A 403 12.18 51.04 1.81
N SER A 404 12.32 52.21 2.40
CA SER A 404 12.63 53.44 1.69
C SER A 404 14.16 53.60 1.60
N GLY A 405 14.64 53.99 0.44
CA GLY A 405 15.83 54.89 0.28
C GLY A 405 17.19 54.20 0.11
N ILE A 406 17.71 54.30 -0.95
CA ILE A 406 18.81 54.91 -1.73
C ILE A 406 19.23 53.95 -2.84
#